data_74a673502e6ec7eb354163271c19b3ab
#
_entry.id   74a673502e6ec7eb354163271c19b3ab
#
_cell.length_a   1.000
_cell.length_b   1.000
_cell.length_c   1.000
_cell.angle_alpha   90.00
_cell.angle_beta   90.00
_cell.angle_gamma   90.00
#
_symmetry.space_group_name_H-M   'P 1'
#
loop_
_entity.id
_entity.type
_entity.pdbx_description
1 polymer ?
#
loop_
_entity_poly.entity_id
_entity_poly.type
_entity_poly.pdbx_seq_one_letter_code
_entity_poly.pdbx_strand_id
1 'polypeptide(L)'
;KHYVDRRAAAGVLDKAAARPRLIDEYLPKVEEWVERSKGKVRADKAHEKLVVLGYTGSERTTRRAVAGVKKSYRAGHVRVHRPWVTEPGMWLQYDYGDGPVVDGVKTVLFVAWLAWSRFRVVIALRDKTMPSVFAALDQTFRRLGGVPTYVLTDNEKTVTVEHIAGIPVRNGQLVTFAEHYSVVVHTC
;
A
#
# COMPACT_ATOMS: atom_id res chain seq x y z
N LYS A 1 36.31 24.22 -29.64
CA LYS A 1 37.16 25.06 -28.75
C LYS A 1 36.32 25.70 -27.62
N HIS A 2 35.29 26.43 -27.93
CA HIS A 2 34.43 27.12 -26.95
C HIS A 2 33.82 26.19 -25.88
N TYR A 3 33.46 24.98 -26.23
CA TYR A 3 32.93 23.96 -25.28
C TYR A 3 34.01 23.42 -24.33
N VAL A 4 35.25 23.30 -24.79
CA VAL A 4 36.37 22.80 -23.98
C VAL A 4 36.79 23.85 -22.97
N ASP A 5 36.82 25.13 -23.37
CA ASP A 5 37.25 26.24 -22.56
C ASP A 5 36.24 26.49 -21.40
N ARG A 6 34.92 26.34 -21.62
CA ARG A 6 33.89 26.42 -20.55
C ARG A 6 33.97 25.28 -19.53
N ARG A 7 34.37 24.07 -19.98
CA ARG A 7 34.55 22.94 -19.07
C ARG A 7 35.77 23.12 -18.19
N ALA A 8 36.87 23.68 -18.75
CA ALA A 8 38.07 24.01 -18.00
C ALA A 8 37.83 25.13 -16.96
N ALA A 9 36.91 26.06 -17.26
CA ALA A 9 36.52 27.14 -16.34
C ALA A 9 35.49 26.75 -15.29
N ALA A 10 35.17 25.45 -15.14
CA ALA A 10 34.10 24.94 -14.23
C ALA A 10 32.72 25.61 -14.40
N GLY A 11 32.50 26.22 -15.59
CA GLY A 11 31.22 26.87 -15.88
C GLY A 11 30.12 25.85 -16.14
N VAL A 12 28.99 25.97 -15.48
CA VAL A 12 27.76 25.23 -15.78
C VAL A 12 27.35 25.64 -17.20
N LEU A 13 27.22 24.65 -18.10
CA LEU A 13 26.69 24.90 -19.42
C LEU A 13 25.22 25.34 -19.27
N ASP A 14 24.91 26.59 -19.57
CA ASP A 14 23.54 27.07 -19.62
C ASP A 14 22.76 26.21 -20.61
N LYS A 15 21.73 25.52 -20.09
CA LYS A 15 20.78 24.83 -20.96
C LYS A 15 20.13 25.90 -21.85
N ALA A 16 20.21 25.73 -23.17
CA ALA A 16 19.46 26.62 -24.05
C ALA A 16 18.01 26.75 -23.56
N ALA A 17 17.53 27.99 -23.49
CA ALA A 17 16.17 28.27 -23.08
C ALA A 17 15.21 27.41 -23.92
N ALA A 18 14.38 26.63 -23.28
CA ALA A 18 13.42 25.77 -23.96
C ALA A 18 12.46 26.66 -24.75
N ARG A 19 12.33 26.43 -26.05
CA ARG A 19 11.35 27.15 -26.87
C ARG A 19 9.94 26.84 -26.35
N PRO A 20 9.04 27.86 -26.23
CA PRO A 20 7.64 27.63 -25.86
C PRO A 20 7.03 26.58 -26.80
N ARG A 21 6.34 25.62 -26.22
CA ARG A 21 5.65 24.58 -26.98
C ARG A 21 4.16 24.87 -26.99
N LEU A 22 3.48 24.55 -28.07
CA LEU A 22 2.04 24.75 -28.24
C LEU A 22 1.21 24.20 -27.06
N ILE A 23 1.69 23.12 -26.43
CA ILE A 23 1.03 22.49 -25.29
C ILE A 23 1.15 23.29 -24.00
N ASP A 24 2.11 24.21 -23.91
CA ASP A 24 2.43 24.89 -22.64
C ASP A 24 1.26 25.79 -22.18
N GLU A 25 0.50 26.36 -23.08
CA GLU A 25 -0.72 27.12 -22.80
C GLU A 25 -1.84 26.26 -22.17
N TYR A 26 -1.83 24.98 -22.48
CA TYR A 26 -2.85 24.02 -22.02
C TYR A 26 -2.43 23.25 -20.79
N LEU A 27 -1.18 23.37 -20.32
CA LEU A 27 -0.70 22.67 -19.14
C LEU A 27 -1.57 22.90 -17.89
N PRO A 28 -2.05 24.12 -17.58
CA PRO A 28 -2.91 24.33 -16.41
C PRO A 28 -4.21 23.51 -16.46
N LYS A 29 -4.77 23.30 -17.66
CA LYS A 29 -5.96 22.43 -17.82
C LYS A 29 -5.65 20.97 -17.64
N VAL A 30 -4.48 20.52 -18.10
CA VAL A 30 -4.01 19.15 -17.90
C VAL A 30 -3.77 18.91 -16.40
N GLU A 31 -3.19 19.86 -15.67
CA GLU A 31 -2.98 19.80 -14.23
C GLU A 31 -4.31 19.69 -13.48
N GLU A 32 -5.29 20.54 -13.79
CA GLU A 32 -6.63 20.48 -13.22
C GLU A 32 -7.27 19.09 -13.40
N TRP A 33 -7.17 18.52 -14.59
CA TRP A 33 -7.77 17.19 -14.85
C TRP A 33 -7.03 16.06 -14.15
N VAL A 34 -5.71 16.15 -14.02
CA VAL A 34 -4.91 15.19 -13.27
C VAL A 34 -5.29 15.24 -11.78
N GLU A 35 -5.43 16.43 -11.23
CA GLU A 35 -5.82 16.64 -9.84
C GLU A 35 -7.24 16.14 -9.55
N ARG A 36 -8.24 16.57 -10.33
CA ARG A 36 -9.64 16.11 -10.20
C ARG A 36 -9.80 14.60 -10.33
N SER A 37 -8.99 13.97 -11.20
CA SER A 37 -9.01 12.52 -11.40
C SER A 37 -8.13 11.77 -10.42
N LYS A 38 -7.48 12.41 -9.47
CA LYS A 38 -6.49 11.83 -8.58
C LYS A 38 -5.41 11.03 -9.35
N GLY A 39 -4.91 11.63 -10.44
CA GLY A 39 -3.90 11.01 -11.29
C GLY A 39 -4.41 9.94 -12.27
N LYS A 40 -5.71 9.69 -12.36
CA LYS A 40 -6.29 8.60 -13.19
C LYS A 40 -6.63 9.01 -14.62
N VAL A 41 -6.67 10.31 -14.97
CA VAL A 41 -7.05 10.78 -16.32
C VAL A 41 -6.22 10.08 -17.40
N ARG A 42 -6.87 9.59 -18.46
CA ARG A 42 -6.19 8.96 -19.60
C ARG A 42 -5.72 10.05 -20.58
N ALA A 43 -4.57 9.81 -21.20
CA ALA A 43 -3.96 10.80 -22.11
C ALA A 43 -4.76 10.99 -23.41
N ASP A 44 -5.41 9.94 -23.93
CA ASP A 44 -6.30 10.00 -25.07
C ASP A 44 -7.51 10.90 -24.77
N LYS A 45 -8.16 10.70 -23.61
CA LYS A 45 -9.29 11.54 -23.17
C LYS A 45 -8.89 12.97 -22.87
N ALA A 46 -7.67 13.19 -22.36
CA ALA A 46 -7.13 14.54 -22.21
C ALA A 46 -6.90 15.20 -23.59
N HIS A 47 -6.42 14.46 -24.58
CA HIS A 47 -6.22 14.97 -25.93
C HIS A 47 -7.54 15.37 -26.60
N GLU A 48 -8.56 14.51 -26.56
CA GLU A 48 -9.89 14.82 -27.07
C GLU A 48 -10.42 16.15 -26.49
N LYS A 49 -10.27 16.36 -25.18
CA LYS A 49 -10.69 17.60 -24.52
C LYS A 49 -9.86 18.81 -24.94
N LEU A 50 -8.56 18.65 -25.15
CA LEU A 50 -7.68 19.71 -25.63
C LEU A 50 -8.05 20.13 -27.05
N VAL A 51 -8.37 19.17 -27.93
CA VAL A 51 -8.81 19.47 -29.31
C VAL A 51 -10.09 20.30 -29.28
N VAL A 52 -11.05 19.99 -28.42
CA VAL A 52 -12.27 20.81 -28.24
C VAL A 52 -11.93 22.24 -27.77
N LEU A 53 -10.85 22.41 -27.01
CA LEU A 53 -10.36 23.73 -26.57
C LEU A 53 -9.50 24.46 -27.62
N GLY A 54 -9.35 23.87 -28.84
CA GLY A 54 -8.60 24.48 -29.94
C GLY A 54 -7.13 24.03 -30.05
N TYR A 55 -6.72 23.02 -29.30
CA TYR A 55 -5.37 22.48 -29.40
C TYR A 55 -5.16 21.73 -30.73
N THR A 56 -4.18 22.15 -31.54
CA THR A 56 -3.87 21.57 -32.85
C THR A 56 -2.64 20.68 -32.85
N GLY A 57 -2.05 20.43 -31.68
CA GLY A 57 -0.84 19.61 -31.54
C GLY A 57 -1.12 18.12 -31.55
N SER A 58 -0.07 17.32 -31.61
CA SER A 58 -0.18 15.86 -31.69
C SER A 58 -0.57 15.20 -30.35
N GLU A 59 -1.27 14.07 -30.45
CA GLU A 59 -1.59 13.23 -29.27
C GLU A 59 -0.32 12.79 -28.52
N ARG A 60 0.78 12.51 -29.26
CA ARG A 60 2.07 12.15 -28.64
C ARG A 60 2.58 13.26 -27.72
N THR A 61 2.41 14.51 -28.08
CA THR A 61 2.80 15.68 -27.25
C THR A 61 1.92 15.75 -26.01
N THR A 62 0.60 15.60 -26.17
CA THR A 62 -0.34 15.52 -25.04
C THR A 62 -0.01 14.38 -24.11
N ARG A 63 0.29 13.19 -24.63
CA ARG A 63 0.64 12.02 -23.82
C ARG A 63 1.89 12.28 -22.96
N ARG A 64 2.90 12.95 -23.53
CA ARG A 64 4.11 13.36 -22.80
C ARG A 64 3.80 14.38 -21.71
N ALA A 65 2.96 15.39 -22.02
CA ALA A 65 2.56 16.41 -21.07
C ALA A 65 1.79 15.79 -19.90
N VAL A 66 0.77 14.98 -20.16
CA VAL A 66 0.00 14.25 -19.14
C VAL A 66 0.90 13.36 -18.28
N ALA A 67 1.86 12.68 -18.89
CA ALA A 67 2.82 11.85 -18.15
C ALA A 67 3.71 12.69 -17.22
N GLY A 68 4.17 13.86 -17.68
CA GLY A 68 4.95 14.82 -16.89
C GLY A 68 4.17 15.33 -15.70
N VAL A 69 2.95 15.81 -15.94
CA VAL A 69 2.06 16.32 -14.89
C VAL A 69 1.72 15.23 -13.87
N LYS A 70 1.42 14.00 -14.32
CA LYS A 70 1.20 12.85 -13.41
C LYS A 70 2.42 12.53 -12.58
N LYS A 71 3.62 12.66 -13.13
CA LYS A 71 4.86 12.44 -12.39
C LYS A 71 5.01 13.48 -11.27
N SER A 72 4.78 14.76 -11.56
CA SER A 72 4.81 15.84 -10.56
C SER A 72 3.71 15.67 -9.51
N TYR A 73 2.49 15.33 -9.92
CA TYR A 73 1.38 15.02 -9.03
C TYR A 73 1.73 13.90 -8.05
N ARG A 74 2.28 12.79 -8.55
CA ARG A 74 2.72 11.67 -7.71
C ARG A 74 3.84 12.05 -6.76
N ALA A 75 4.79 12.86 -7.20
CA ALA A 75 5.90 13.33 -6.36
C ALA A 75 5.39 14.19 -5.18
N GLY A 76 4.38 15.04 -5.42
CA GLY A 76 3.73 15.82 -4.35
C GLY A 76 2.79 15.01 -3.45
N HIS A 77 2.32 13.84 -3.93
CA HIS A 77 1.41 12.95 -3.21
C HIS A 77 2.07 11.63 -2.77
N VAL A 78 3.40 11.58 -2.74
CA VAL A 78 4.12 10.43 -2.19
C VAL A 78 3.71 10.29 -0.73
N ARG A 79 3.00 9.20 -0.40
CA ARG A 79 2.80 8.80 0.98
C ARG A 79 4.18 8.61 1.59
N VAL A 80 4.54 9.45 2.55
CA VAL A 80 5.73 9.22 3.36
C VAL A 80 5.49 7.90 4.08
N HIS A 81 6.11 6.83 3.59
CA HIS A 81 6.08 5.54 4.26
C HIS A 81 6.94 5.69 5.52
N ARG A 82 6.31 6.05 6.62
CA ARG A 82 6.97 5.98 7.92
C ARG A 82 7.12 4.51 8.26
N PRO A 83 8.33 3.99 8.47
CA PRO A 83 8.50 2.63 8.95
C PRO A 83 7.69 2.49 10.24
N TRP A 84 6.86 1.45 10.31
CA TRP A 84 6.16 1.15 11.54
C TRP A 84 7.17 0.57 12.54
N VAL A 85 7.67 1.45 13.40
CA VAL A 85 8.59 1.08 14.48
C VAL A 85 7.75 0.83 15.72
N THR A 86 7.83 -0.39 16.24
CA THR A 86 7.13 -0.79 17.46
C THR A 86 8.14 -1.18 18.53
N GLU A 87 7.70 -1.28 19.76
CA GLU A 87 8.49 -1.82 20.85
C GLU A 87 8.53 -3.36 20.84
N PRO A 88 9.55 -3.98 21.45
CA PRO A 88 9.62 -5.44 21.59
C PRO A 88 8.36 -5.99 22.27
N GLY A 89 7.80 -7.07 21.72
CA GLY A 89 6.60 -7.71 22.28
C GLY A 89 5.29 -6.94 22.15
N MET A 90 5.29 -5.73 21.59
CA MET A 90 4.06 -4.93 21.50
C MET A 90 3.08 -5.47 20.48
N TRP A 91 3.52 -5.79 19.25
CA TRP A 91 2.64 -6.16 18.15
C TRP A 91 3.00 -7.50 17.53
N LEU A 92 2.01 -8.37 17.45
CA LEU A 92 1.98 -9.55 16.60
C LEU A 92 1.03 -9.29 15.42
N GLN A 93 1.44 -9.64 14.23
CA GLN A 93 0.54 -9.72 13.07
C GLN A 93 0.38 -11.17 12.66
N TYR A 94 -0.83 -11.54 12.22
CA TYR A 94 -1.01 -12.81 11.53
C TYR A 94 -1.86 -12.66 10.27
N ASP A 95 -1.60 -13.56 9.34
CA ASP A 95 -2.31 -13.66 8.07
C ASP A 95 -2.28 -15.12 7.62
N TYR A 96 -2.97 -15.41 6.53
CA TYR A 96 -3.06 -16.75 5.99
C TYR A 96 -2.47 -16.83 4.59
N GLY A 97 -1.87 -17.98 4.29
CA GLY A 97 -1.39 -18.33 2.96
C GLY A 97 -1.91 -19.69 2.52
N ASP A 98 -1.79 -19.95 1.23
CA ASP A 98 -2.05 -21.27 0.70
C ASP A 98 -0.96 -22.24 1.16
N GLY A 99 -1.37 -23.36 1.76
CA GLY A 99 -0.48 -24.43 2.17
C GLY A 99 -0.41 -25.58 1.16
N PRO A 100 0.50 -26.53 1.37
CA PRO A 100 0.57 -27.73 0.55
C PRO A 100 -0.65 -28.61 0.75
N VAL A 101 -0.87 -29.54 -0.18
CA VAL A 101 -1.84 -30.63 -0.01
C VAL A 101 -1.19 -31.71 0.86
N VAL A 102 -1.82 -32.03 1.98
CA VAL A 102 -1.38 -33.09 2.91
C VAL A 102 -2.52 -34.09 3.05
N ASP A 103 -2.27 -35.36 2.79
CA ASP A 103 -3.25 -36.44 2.82
C ASP A 103 -4.50 -36.11 1.95
N GLY A 104 -4.30 -35.51 0.77
CA GLY A 104 -5.38 -35.14 -0.15
C GLY A 104 -6.16 -33.89 0.25
N VAL A 105 -5.84 -33.26 1.38
CA VAL A 105 -6.50 -32.04 1.88
C VAL A 105 -5.62 -30.83 1.66
N LYS A 106 -6.14 -29.79 1.03
CA LYS A 106 -5.44 -28.49 0.91
C LYS A 106 -5.36 -27.84 2.29
N THR A 107 -4.14 -27.59 2.75
CA THR A 107 -3.92 -26.91 4.03
C THR A 107 -3.87 -25.39 3.86
N VAL A 108 -4.04 -24.69 4.96
CA VAL A 108 -3.88 -23.24 5.07
C VAL A 108 -2.68 -22.97 5.99
N LEU A 109 -1.78 -22.10 5.57
CA LEU A 109 -0.68 -21.67 6.42
C LEU A 109 -1.13 -20.47 7.26
N PHE A 110 -1.19 -20.65 8.57
CA PHE A 110 -1.26 -19.55 9.51
C PHE A 110 0.15 -19.01 9.69
N VAL A 111 0.35 -17.73 9.38
CA VAL A 111 1.65 -17.06 9.44
C VAL A 111 1.56 -15.91 10.41
N ALA A 112 2.25 -16.01 11.52
CA ALA A 112 2.32 -14.96 12.53
C ALA A 112 3.73 -14.41 12.64
N TRP A 113 3.89 -13.10 12.87
CA TRP A 113 5.21 -12.50 13.10
C TRP A 113 5.14 -11.32 14.08
N LEU A 114 6.20 -11.18 14.87
CA LEU A 114 6.40 -10.01 15.71
C LEU A 114 6.86 -8.82 14.89
N ALA A 115 6.19 -7.70 15.03
CA ALA A 115 6.46 -6.50 14.22
C ALA A 115 7.87 -5.92 14.47
N TRP A 116 8.41 -6.03 15.68
CA TRP A 116 9.74 -5.55 16.03
C TRP A 116 10.86 -6.48 15.57
N SER A 117 10.88 -7.73 16.04
CA SER A 117 11.95 -8.69 15.78
C SER A 117 11.87 -9.35 14.41
N ARG A 118 10.70 -9.29 13.76
CA ARG A 118 10.38 -10.03 12.54
C ARG A 118 10.42 -11.56 12.73
N PHE A 119 10.49 -12.02 13.95
CA PHE A 119 10.39 -13.46 14.26
C PHE A 119 9.06 -14.00 13.76
N ARG A 120 9.10 -15.12 13.06
CA ARG A 120 7.95 -15.72 12.41
C ARG A 120 7.63 -17.08 12.96
N VAL A 121 6.34 -17.35 13.10
CA VAL A 121 5.79 -18.67 13.39
C VAL A 121 4.85 -19.03 12.24
N VAL A 122 5.07 -20.21 11.66
CA VAL A 122 4.22 -20.75 10.59
C VAL A 122 3.64 -22.08 11.07
N ILE A 123 2.32 -22.23 10.96
CA ILE A 123 1.57 -23.42 11.38
C ILE A 123 0.64 -23.81 10.22
N ALA A 124 0.68 -25.08 9.83
CA ALA A 124 -0.26 -25.61 8.86
C ALA A 124 -1.58 -25.97 9.57
N LEU A 125 -2.67 -25.41 9.07
CA LEU A 125 -4.01 -25.67 9.54
C LEU A 125 -4.80 -26.45 8.49
N ARG A 126 -5.76 -27.26 8.92
CA ARG A 126 -6.70 -27.94 8.01
C ARG A 126 -7.81 -27.00 7.54
N ASP A 127 -8.14 -26.02 8.37
CA ASP A 127 -9.21 -25.05 8.10
C ASP A 127 -8.95 -23.71 8.81
N LYS A 128 -9.80 -22.72 8.56
CA LYS A 128 -9.78 -21.40 9.22
C LYS A 128 -10.92 -21.28 10.27
N THR A 129 -11.30 -22.36 10.92
CA THR A 129 -12.33 -22.30 11.97
C THR A 129 -11.77 -21.65 13.23
N MET A 130 -12.65 -21.09 14.07
CA MET A 130 -12.25 -20.43 15.32
C MET A 130 -11.37 -21.31 16.20
N PRO A 131 -11.70 -22.60 16.45
CA PRO A 131 -10.86 -23.46 17.26
C PRO A 131 -9.46 -23.64 16.67
N SER A 132 -9.34 -23.80 15.35
CA SER A 132 -8.07 -23.94 14.66
C SER A 132 -7.21 -22.68 14.79
N VAL A 133 -7.82 -21.50 14.66
CA VAL A 133 -7.14 -20.21 14.81
C VAL A 133 -6.69 -19.97 16.24
N PHE A 134 -7.53 -20.27 17.22
CA PHE A 134 -7.17 -20.14 18.64
C PHE A 134 -6.05 -21.07 19.04
N ALA A 135 -6.09 -22.33 18.58
CA ALA A 135 -5.00 -23.28 18.81
C ALA A 135 -3.67 -22.79 18.18
N ALA A 136 -3.73 -22.18 16.98
CA ALA A 136 -2.56 -21.61 16.34
C ALA A 136 -2.02 -20.38 17.08
N LEU A 137 -2.88 -19.52 17.59
CA LEU A 137 -2.49 -18.36 18.41
C LEU A 137 -1.86 -18.83 19.74
N ASP A 138 -2.49 -19.77 20.45
CA ASP A 138 -1.94 -20.35 21.69
C ASP A 138 -0.55 -20.96 21.44
N GLN A 139 -0.43 -21.79 20.41
CA GLN A 139 0.87 -22.38 20.04
C GLN A 139 1.90 -21.29 19.67
N THR A 140 1.46 -20.21 19.03
CA THR A 140 2.33 -19.08 18.71
C THR A 140 2.84 -18.39 19.96
N PHE A 141 1.95 -18.06 20.90
CA PHE A 141 2.32 -17.44 22.17
C PHE A 141 3.29 -18.29 22.98
N ARG A 142 3.08 -19.62 23.02
CA ARG A 142 4.02 -20.57 23.65
C ARG A 142 5.39 -20.56 22.97
N ARG A 143 5.45 -20.52 21.64
CA ARG A 143 6.73 -20.46 20.89
C ARG A 143 7.45 -19.13 21.07
N LEU A 144 6.72 -18.05 21.29
CA LEU A 144 7.28 -16.72 21.57
C LEU A 144 7.79 -16.60 23.01
N GLY A 145 7.35 -17.48 23.91
CA GLY A 145 7.63 -17.38 25.33
C GLY A 145 6.83 -16.28 26.05
N GLY A 146 5.76 -15.79 25.42
CA GLY A 146 4.92 -14.73 26.00
C GLY A 146 3.79 -14.28 25.05
N VAL A 147 2.91 -13.46 25.57
CA VAL A 147 1.76 -12.91 24.84
C VAL A 147 2.05 -11.45 24.45
N PRO A 148 1.87 -11.08 23.18
CA PRO A 148 2.04 -9.69 22.75
C PRO A 148 0.90 -8.81 23.29
N THR A 149 1.12 -7.50 23.42
CA THR A 149 0.07 -6.58 23.86
C THR A 149 -1.07 -6.48 22.84
N TYR A 150 -0.71 -6.45 21.56
CA TYR A 150 -1.65 -6.29 20.45
C TYR A 150 -1.48 -7.37 19.40
N VAL A 151 -2.60 -7.85 18.87
CA VAL A 151 -2.65 -8.73 17.70
C VAL A 151 -3.37 -8.01 16.58
N LEU A 152 -2.74 -7.92 15.41
CA LEU A 152 -3.28 -7.31 14.20
C LEU A 152 -3.58 -8.38 13.16
N THR A 153 -4.76 -8.35 12.58
CA THR A 153 -5.19 -9.25 11.52
C THR A 153 -6.14 -8.56 10.56
N ASP A 154 -6.43 -9.20 9.43
CA ASP A 154 -7.48 -8.75 8.52
C ASP A 154 -8.87 -8.89 9.14
N ASN A 155 -9.83 -8.15 8.56
CA ASN A 155 -11.21 -8.14 9.01
C ASN A 155 -11.99 -9.39 8.54
N GLU A 156 -11.54 -10.56 8.95
CA GLU A 156 -12.16 -11.85 8.61
C GLU A 156 -13.39 -12.16 9.46
N LYS A 157 -14.24 -13.10 8.97
CA LYS A 157 -15.45 -13.57 9.71
C LYS A 157 -15.13 -14.17 11.08
N THR A 158 -13.95 -14.73 11.26
CA THR A 158 -13.46 -15.22 12.56
C THR A 158 -13.22 -14.09 13.57
N VAL A 159 -13.01 -12.87 13.10
CA VAL A 159 -12.72 -11.69 13.92
C VAL A 159 -13.92 -10.76 14.01
N THR A 160 -14.56 -10.49 12.87
CA THR A 160 -15.71 -9.59 12.76
C THR A 160 -16.88 -10.34 12.14
N VAL A 161 -17.98 -10.41 12.87
CA VAL A 161 -19.19 -11.12 12.42
C VAL A 161 -20.01 -10.26 11.49
N GLU A 162 -20.12 -8.98 11.80
CA GLU A 162 -21.01 -8.05 11.12
C GLU A 162 -20.50 -6.60 11.26
N HIS A 163 -21.00 -5.71 10.39
CA HIS A 163 -20.81 -4.26 10.54
C HIS A 163 -22.17 -3.60 10.72
N ILE A 164 -22.40 -2.99 11.87
CA ILE A 164 -23.62 -2.22 12.15
C ILE A 164 -23.24 -0.73 12.07
N ALA A 165 -23.86 0.00 11.14
CA ALA A 165 -23.56 1.41 10.89
C ALA A 165 -22.07 1.71 10.69
N GLY A 166 -21.33 0.79 10.06
CA GLY A 166 -19.87 0.94 9.82
C GLY A 166 -19.00 0.56 11.03
N ILE A 167 -19.58 0.13 12.14
CA ILE A 167 -18.84 -0.31 13.33
C ILE A 167 -18.71 -1.84 13.29
N PRO A 168 -17.50 -2.41 13.36
CA PRO A 168 -17.29 -3.85 13.34
C PRO A 168 -17.78 -4.50 14.64
N VAL A 169 -18.68 -5.46 14.52
CA VAL A 169 -19.15 -6.31 15.63
C VAL A 169 -18.18 -7.48 15.76
N ARG A 170 -17.48 -7.56 16.88
CA ARG A 170 -16.50 -8.61 17.15
C ARG A 170 -17.16 -9.95 17.44
N ASN A 171 -16.52 -11.03 17.04
CA ASN A 171 -16.94 -12.36 17.42
C ASN A 171 -16.77 -12.55 18.94
N GLY A 172 -17.83 -12.97 19.64
CA GLY A 172 -17.82 -13.12 21.11
C GLY A 172 -16.77 -14.13 21.61
N GLN A 173 -16.53 -15.21 20.86
CA GLN A 173 -15.48 -16.18 21.23
C GLN A 173 -14.09 -15.57 21.15
N LEU A 174 -13.85 -14.69 20.18
CA LEU A 174 -12.59 -13.96 20.08
C LEU A 174 -12.40 -13.00 21.26
N VAL A 175 -13.47 -12.34 21.69
CA VAL A 175 -13.41 -11.45 22.87
C VAL A 175 -13.01 -12.25 24.11
N THR A 176 -13.65 -13.39 24.36
CA THR A 176 -13.30 -14.28 25.50
C THR A 176 -11.87 -14.80 25.40
N PHE A 177 -11.41 -15.17 24.19
CA PHE A 177 -10.02 -15.57 23.98
C PHE A 177 -9.05 -14.42 24.27
N ALA A 178 -9.34 -13.22 23.77
CA ALA A 178 -8.52 -12.03 23.99
C ALA A 178 -8.44 -11.66 25.48
N GLU A 179 -9.54 -11.74 26.21
CA GLU A 179 -9.59 -11.52 27.66
C GLU A 179 -8.73 -12.56 28.41
N HIS A 180 -8.85 -13.85 28.05
CA HIS A 180 -8.06 -14.92 28.68
C HIS A 180 -6.55 -14.67 28.57
N TYR A 181 -6.07 -14.20 27.42
CA TYR A 181 -4.66 -13.89 27.20
C TYR A 181 -4.26 -12.45 27.54
N SER A 182 -5.20 -11.61 27.95
CA SER A 182 -4.99 -10.17 28.17
C SER A 182 -4.38 -9.46 26.96
N VAL A 183 -4.83 -9.83 25.75
CA VAL A 183 -4.39 -9.29 24.46
C VAL A 183 -5.48 -8.46 23.81
N VAL A 184 -5.11 -7.39 23.11
CA VAL A 184 -6.05 -6.57 22.35
C VAL A 184 -5.95 -6.94 20.86
N VAL A 185 -7.06 -7.33 20.25
CA VAL A 185 -7.13 -7.68 18.83
C VAL A 185 -7.60 -6.48 18.02
N HIS A 186 -6.78 -6.09 17.03
CA HIS A 186 -7.07 -5.06 16.05
C HIS A 186 -7.28 -5.65 14.66
N THR A 187 -8.10 -4.99 13.86
CA THR A 187 -8.30 -5.32 12.43
C THR A 187 -7.92 -4.14 11.55
N CYS A 188 -7.41 -4.43 10.36
CA CYS A 188 -7.14 -3.44 9.31
C CYS A 188 -8.41 -3.07 8.54
#